data_24e7a3632f23bbeb40f5ecdbc938e780
#
_entry.id   24e7a3632f23bbeb40f5ecdbc938e780
#
_cell.length_a   1.000
_cell.length_b   1.000
_cell.length_c   1.000
_cell.angle_alpha   90.00
_cell.angle_beta   90.00
_cell.angle_gamma   90.00
#
_symmetry.space_group_name_H-M   'P 1'
#
loop_
_entity.id
_entity.type
_entity.pdbx_description
1 polymer ?
#
loop_
_entity_poly.entity_id
_entity_poly.type
_entity_poly.pdbx_seq_one_letter_code
_entity_poly.pdbx_strand_id
1 'polypeptide(L)'
;MSRLKKLSCNEYWSTNEIIRTDVFGKHMTRDRYLALQKVLHFNDKRSETSKNLLIKIREPYNKLRETFKKSFRPFKDLRIDESHMLYKRRLSFKQYKPERSRFGIKTFVLCDCKTGYILDFIVYTGAISDVDTFSEKFGRSGNIVVNLLQQYLGKGHQLFVDNWFSNPALFKFLHNCSINSCGTVRKRCEGIAKMEEKLKSGELSFRSSGEVVQKPTCILDYNKSMEMVSETNRIISAVACTRRTLKWYKRLFFHLLDLSVWNSYCLYKFKTKKVLPMSKFHLALITELLQTYPRSMETASSVRSESLLRLTERHFPTLYKSDKANRKNPLRRCVVCAKLDKRRCSRYCCKQCNVGLCIVPCFEIYHTQLYF
;
A
#
# COMPACT_ATOMS: atom_id res chain seq x y z
N MET A 1 -7.39 -1.95 18.20
CA MET A 1 -8.74 -1.37 18.30
C MET A 1 -9.60 -1.52 17.04
N SER A 2 -9.07 -1.77 15.85
CA SER A 2 -9.88 -1.90 14.61
C SER A 2 -10.65 -3.21 14.44
N ARG A 3 -10.60 -4.15 15.38
CA ARG A 3 -11.27 -5.45 15.23
C ARG A 3 -12.78 -5.44 15.58
N LEU A 4 -13.24 -4.49 16.38
CA LEU A 4 -14.63 -4.49 16.86
C LEU A 4 -15.58 -3.67 15.99
N LYS A 5 -15.16 -2.53 15.46
CA LYS A 5 -15.96 -1.74 14.51
C LYS A 5 -15.02 -0.77 13.76
N LYS A 6 -15.01 -0.82 12.42
CA LYS A 6 -14.34 0.22 11.64
C LYS A 6 -15.22 1.47 11.67
N LEU A 7 -14.84 2.42 12.48
CA LEU A 7 -15.49 3.73 12.55
C LEU A 7 -15.36 4.48 11.22
N SER A 8 -16.28 5.38 10.93
CA SER A 8 -16.10 6.34 9.84
C SER A 8 -14.91 7.26 10.16
N CYS A 9 -14.34 7.91 9.15
CA CYS A 9 -13.13 8.73 9.37
C CYS A 9 -13.34 9.84 10.40
N ASN A 10 -14.52 10.46 10.42
CA ASN A 10 -14.84 11.54 11.33
C ASN A 10 -15.06 11.07 12.78
N GLU A 11 -15.53 9.85 12.96
CA GLU A 11 -15.84 9.28 14.27
C GLU A 11 -14.58 9.00 15.12
N TYR A 12 -13.39 8.92 14.50
CA TYR A 12 -12.13 8.80 15.25
C TYR A 12 -11.80 10.02 16.13
N TRP A 13 -12.44 11.16 15.87
CA TRP A 13 -12.33 12.39 16.67
C TRP A 13 -13.63 12.73 17.38
N SER A 14 -14.54 11.75 17.53
CA SER A 14 -15.80 11.94 18.23
C SER A 14 -15.57 12.21 19.71
N THR A 15 -16.38 13.11 20.26
CA THR A 15 -16.48 13.37 21.70
C THR A 15 -17.47 12.44 22.41
N ASN A 16 -18.25 11.64 21.65
CA ASN A 16 -19.19 10.69 22.19
C ASN A 16 -18.44 9.59 22.96
N GLU A 17 -18.76 9.38 24.22
CA GLU A 17 -18.07 8.48 25.14
C GLU A 17 -18.00 7.03 24.64
N ILE A 18 -19.02 6.54 23.94
CA ILE A 18 -19.09 5.15 23.43
C ILE A 18 -18.06 4.86 22.36
N ILE A 19 -17.72 5.87 21.53
CA ILE A 19 -16.80 5.71 20.39
C ILE A 19 -15.54 6.55 20.50
N ARG A 20 -15.41 7.32 21.59
CA ARG A 20 -14.29 8.22 21.85
C ARG A 20 -12.94 7.49 21.83
N THR A 21 -11.99 8.06 21.13
CA THR A 21 -10.64 7.54 21.04
C THR A 21 -9.65 8.72 21.12
N ASP A 22 -9.28 9.10 22.33
CA ASP A 22 -8.48 10.30 22.63
C ASP A 22 -7.12 10.34 21.92
N VAL A 23 -6.53 9.18 21.64
CA VAL A 23 -5.21 9.09 21.01
C VAL A 23 -5.13 9.85 19.68
N PHE A 24 -6.19 9.85 18.87
CA PHE A 24 -6.17 10.56 17.58
C PHE A 24 -6.12 12.07 17.76
N GLY A 25 -6.97 12.61 18.63
CA GLY A 25 -7.02 14.05 18.91
C GLY A 25 -5.74 14.58 19.56
N LYS A 26 -5.09 13.77 20.42
CA LYS A 26 -3.80 14.12 21.05
C LYS A 26 -2.69 14.30 20.02
N HIS A 27 -2.64 13.47 18.98
CA HIS A 27 -1.56 13.51 18.00
C HIS A 27 -1.84 14.38 16.78
N MET A 28 -3.09 14.45 16.32
CA MET A 28 -3.45 15.25 15.15
C MET A 28 -4.90 15.68 15.20
N THR A 29 -5.20 16.93 14.81
CA THR A 29 -6.60 17.38 14.63
C THR A 29 -7.22 16.70 13.42
N ARG A 30 -8.55 16.51 13.44
CA ARG A 30 -9.31 15.97 12.32
C ARG A 30 -9.05 16.73 11.02
N ASP A 31 -9.11 18.07 11.08
CA ASP A 31 -9.00 18.90 9.90
C ASP A 31 -7.61 18.83 9.27
N ARG A 32 -6.55 18.76 10.08
CA ARG A 32 -5.18 18.53 9.60
C ARG A 32 -5.05 17.17 8.92
N TYR A 33 -5.61 16.12 9.52
CA TYR A 33 -5.62 14.78 8.92
C TYR A 33 -6.33 14.77 7.56
N LEU A 34 -7.52 15.39 7.48
CA LEU A 34 -8.28 15.47 6.22
C LEU A 34 -7.54 16.30 5.16
N ALA A 35 -6.88 17.40 5.57
CA ALA A 35 -6.04 18.20 4.68
C ALA A 35 -4.89 17.38 4.10
N LEU A 36 -4.12 16.70 4.94
CA LEU A 36 -3.04 15.83 4.49
C LEU A 36 -3.56 14.74 3.54
N GLN A 37 -4.71 14.14 3.83
CA GLN A 37 -5.32 13.16 2.94
C GLN A 37 -5.72 13.75 1.57
N LYS A 38 -6.15 15.01 1.52
CA LYS A 38 -6.49 15.69 0.26
C LYS A 38 -5.25 16.00 -0.57
N VAL A 39 -4.20 16.54 0.05
CA VAL A 39 -2.98 16.97 -0.65
C VAL A 39 -1.97 15.87 -0.93
N LEU A 40 -2.16 14.67 -0.37
CA LEU A 40 -1.25 13.54 -0.57
C LEU A 40 -1.15 13.15 -2.04
N HIS A 41 0.00 13.41 -2.64
CA HIS A 41 0.39 13.08 -4.02
C HIS A 41 1.82 12.52 -4.01
N PHE A 42 2.17 11.72 -5.01
CA PHE A 42 3.47 11.04 -5.08
C PHE A 42 4.21 11.34 -6.38
N ASN A 43 3.66 12.21 -7.23
CA ASN A 43 4.28 12.62 -8.48
C ASN A 43 3.88 14.06 -8.81
N ASP A 44 4.82 14.84 -9.35
CA ASP A 44 4.53 16.14 -9.93
C ASP A 44 3.95 15.96 -11.34
N LYS A 45 2.73 16.46 -11.53
CA LYS A 45 2.00 16.34 -12.81
C LYS A 45 2.67 17.06 -13.97
N ARG A 46 3.64 17.93 -13.71
CA ARG A 46 4.27 18.78 -14.73
C ARG A 46 5.36 18.07 -15.53
N SER A 47 5.88 16.95 -15.06
CA SER A 47 7.13 16.39 -15.57
C SER A 47 7.01 15.22 -16.55
N GLU A 48 5.84 14.57 -16.72
CA GLU A 48 5.81 13.35 -17.56
C GLU A 48 4.51 13.12 -18.35
N THR A 49 4.67 13.05 -19.67
CA THR A 49 3.71 12.52 -20.65
C THR A 49 3.80 10.98 -20.82
N SER A 50 4.21 10.28 -19.79
CA SER A 50 4.46 8.83 -19.84
C SER A 50 3.16 8.02 -19.93
N LYS A 51 3.15 7.01 -20.81
CA LYS A 51 2.07 6.00 -20.94
C LYS A 51 2.00 5.05 -19.73
N ASN A 52 2.90 5.20 -18.74
CA ASN A 52 2.95 4.34 -17.57
C ASN A 52 1.74 4.54 -16.65
N LEU A 53 0.94 3.48 -16.47
CA LEU A 53 -0.27 3.50 -15.65
C LEU A 53 0.00 3.69 -14.15
N LEU A 54 1.22 3.37 -13.68
CA LEU A 54 1.64 3.54 -12.28
C LEU A 54 2.30 4.88 -11.97
N ILE A 55 2.37 5.80 -12.93
CA ILE A 55 3.07 7.09 -12.79
C ILE A 55 2.72 7.85 -11.50
N LYS A 56 1.45 7.79 -11.08
CA LYS A 56 0.97 8.48 -9.87
C LYS A 56 1.52 7.95 -8.55
N ILE A 57 2.21 6.80 -8.57
CA ILE A 57 2.76 6.16 -7.38
C ILE A 57 4.18 5.63 -7.61
N ARG A 58 4.78 5.94 -8.75
CA ARG A 58 6.06 5.37 -9.22
C ARG A 58 7.18 5.50 -8.20
N GLU A 59 7.38 6.70 -7.65
CA GLU A 59 8.43 6.96 -6.68
C GLU A 59 8.38 6.03 -5.44
N PRO A 60 7.30 6.04 -4.63
CA PRO A 60 7.24 5.16 -3.47
C PRO A 60 7.21 3.68 -3.87
N TYR A 61 6.63 3.33 -5.03
CA TYR A 61 6.60 1.97 -5.55
C TYR A 61 8.01 1.44 -5.82
N ASN A 62 8.83 2.17 -6.57
CA ASN A 62 10.19 1.77 -6.92
C ASN A 62 11.09 1.74 -5.68
N LYS A 63 11.03 2.78 -4.84
CA LYS A 63 11.83 2.87 -3.62
C LYS A 63 11.57 1.71 -2.65
N LEU A 64 10.30 1.29 -2.51
CA LEU A 64 9.97 0.15 -1.65
C LEU A 64 10.48 -1.17 -2.22
N ARG A 65 10.36 -1.40 -3.53
CA ARG A 65 10.90 -2.58 -4.20
C ARG A 65 12.41 -2.70 -3.97
N GLU A 66 13.15 -1.61 -4.18
CA GLU A 66 14.59 -1.57 -3.93
C GLU A 66 14.93 -1.81 -2.45
N THR A 67 14.18 -1.18 -1.54
CA THR A 67 14.38 -1.35 -0.10
C THR A 67 14.15 -2.80 0.31
N PHE A 68 13.08 -3.44 -0.16
CA PHE A 68 12.80 -4.84 0.16
C PHE A 68 13.92 -5.77 -0.31
N LYS A 69 14.40 -5.59 -1.54
CA LYS A 69 15.52 -6.35 -2.11
C LYS A 69 16.82 -6.22 -1.30
N LYS A 70 17.10 -5.00 -0.79
CA LYS A 70 18.35 -4.70 -0.07
C LYS A 70 18.32 -5.12 1.40
N SER A 71 17.14 -5.17 2.02
CA SER A 71 17.01 -5.34 3.48
C SER A 71 17.11 -6.79 3.96
N PHE A 72 16.98 -7.77 3.07
CA PHE A 72 17.00 -9.17 3.47
C PHE A 72 17.61 -10.06 2.38
N ARG A 73 18.48 -10.98 2.77
CA ARG A 73 18.98 -12.07 1.92
C ARG A 73 18.11 -13.30 2.13
N PRO A 74 17.41 -13.79 1.10
CA PRO A 74 16.51 -14.92 1.26
C PRO A 74 17.25 -16.23 1.55
N PHE A 75 16.52 -17.15 2.11
CA PHE A 75 16.93 -18.54 2.22
C PHE A 75 16.84 -19.26 0.87
N LYS A 76 16.97 -20.58 0.87
CA LYS A 76 17.00 -21.39 -0.34
C LYS A 76 15.67 -21.35 -1.10
N ASP A 77 14.56 -21.42 -0.38
CA ASP A 77 13.24 -21.67 -0.94
C ASP A 77 12.49 -20.34 -1.15
N LEU A 78 12.17 -20.07 -2.40
CA LEU A 78 11.47 -18.88 -2.87
C LEU A 78 10.11 -19.26 -3.43
N ARG A 79 9.15 -18.36 -3.35
CA ARG A 79 7.84 -18.53 -3.93
C ARG A 79 7.36 -17.29 -4.64
N ILE A 80 6.71 -17.50 -5.78
CA ILE A 80 5.94 -16.44 -6.47
C ILE A 80 4.46 -16.79 -6.41
N ASP A 81 3.65 -15.82 -5.99
CA ASP A 81 2.20 -15.95 -5.90
C ASP A 81 1.50 -14.63 -6.23
N GLU A 82 0.17 -14.69 -6.32
CA GLU A 82 -0.68 -13.57 -6.59
C GLU A 82 -1.27 -12.98 -5.31
N SER A 83 -1.19 -11.66 -5.18
CA SER A 83 -1.90 -10.90 -4.17
C SER A 83 -2.94 -9.98 -4.81
N HIS A 84 -4.10 -9.85 -4.19
CA HIS A 84 -5.18 -9.01 -4.69
C HIS A 84 -5.61 -7.97 -3.66
N MET A 85 -5.38 -6.70 -3.97
CA MET A 85 -5.93 -5.59 -3.21
C MET A 85 -7.32 -5.22 -3.74
N LEU A 86 -8.35 -5.33 -2.91
CA LEU A 86 -9.74 -5.03 -3.30
C LEU A 86 -9.90 -3.57 -3.72
N TYR A 87 -10.43 -3.36 -4.94
CA TYR A 87 -10.77 -2.04 -5.47
C TYR A 87 -11.97 -2.09 -6.41
N LYS A 88 -13.10 -1.50 -6.01
CA LYS A 88 -14.38 -1.62 -6.73
C LYS A 88 -14.62 -0.54 -7.80
N ARG A 89 -13.88 0.58 -7.73
CA ARG A 89 -14.15 1.75 -8.60
C ARG A 89 -13.57 1.57 -10.00
N ARG A 90 -13.84 2.54 -10.90
CA ARG A 90 -13.32 2.54 -12.27
C ARG A 90 -11.79 2.63 -12.24
N LEU A 91 -11.13 1.68 -12.90
CA LEU A 91 -9.70 1.61 -13.09
C LEU A 91 -9.44 0.70 -14.30
N SER A 92 -8.63 1.15 -15.27
CA SER A 92 -8.38 0.43 -16.52
C SER A 92 -7.75 -0.94 -16.32
N PHE A 93 -6.87 -1.07 -15.34
CA PHE A 93 -6.12 -2.30 -15.07
C PHE A 93 -6.63 -3.12 -13.86
N LYS A 94 -7.85 -2.85 -13.37
CA LYS A 94 -8.43 -3.72 -12.33
C LYS A 94 -8.76 -5.09 -12.90
N GLN A 95 -8.53 -6.12 -12.09
CA GLN A 95 -8.81 -7.50 -12.44
C GLN A 95 -10.00 -8.03 -11.63
N TYR A 96 -10.78 -8.89 -12.27
CA TYR A 96 -11.85 -9.63 -11.60
C TYR A 96 -11.30 -10.95 -11.06
N LYS A 97 -11.58 -11.26 -9.81
CA LYS A 97 -11.25 -12.55 -9.20
C LYS A 97 -12.52 -13.38 -9.02
N PRO A 98 -12.75 -14.39 -9.87
CA PRO A 98 -13.99 -15.19 -9.87
C PRO A 98 -14.26 -15.88 -8.53
N GLU A 99 -13.25 -16.51 -7.94
CA GLU A 99 -13.34 -17.26 -6.66
C GLU A 99 -13.90 -16.43 -5.50
N ARG A 100 -13.77 -15.11 -5.56
CA ARG A 100 -14.24 -14.18 -4.52
C ARG A 100 -15.28 -13.20 -5.03
N SER A 101 -15.71 -13.32 -6.29
CA SER A 101 -16.65 -12.40 -6.99
C SER A 101 -16.30 -10.92 -6.75
N ARG A 102 -15.03 -10.56 -6.84
CA ARG A 102 -14.55 -9.23 -6.48
C ARG A 102 -13.54 -8.67 -7.47
N PHE A 103 -13.59 -7.34 -7.64
CA PHE A 103 -12.58 -6.60 -8.41
C PHE A 103 -11.46 -6.09 -7.52
N GLY A 104 -10.24 -6.07 -8.05
CA GLY A 104 -9.07 -5.58 -7.34
C GLY A 104 -7.89 -5.24 -8.23
N ILE A 105 -6.83 -4.74 -7.62
CA ILE A 105 -5.52 -4.59 -8.24
C ILE A 105 -4.74 -5.86 -7.94
N LYS A 106 -4.32 -6.55 -9.00
CA LYS A 106 -3.51 -7.77 -8.94
C LYS A 106 -2.04 -7.39 -8.79
N THR A 107 -1.34 -8.08 -7.93
CA THR A 107 0.10 -7.91 -7.70
C THR A 107 0.75 -9.29 -7.67
N PHE A 108 1.87 -9.46 -8.35
CA PHE A 108 2.71 -10.63 -8.25
C PHE A 108 3.77 -10.39 -7.19
N VAL A 109 3.99 -11.33 -6.29
CA VAL A 109 4.81 -11.16 -5.10
C VAL A 109 5.81 -12.30 -5.03
N LEU A 110 7.10 -11.97 -4.88
CA LEU A 110 8.18 -12.90 -4.59
C LEU A 110 8.44 -12.91 -3.09
N CYS A 111 8.35 -14.06 -2.46
CA CYS A 111 8.54 -14.23 -1.01
C CYS A 111 9.59 -15.29 -0.71
N ASP A 112 10.28 -15.13 0.43
CA ASP A 112 11.06 -16.19 1.07
C ASP A 112 10.12 -17.14 1.82
N CYS A 113 10.20 -18.45 1.53
CA CYS A 113 9.28 -19.44 2.10
C CYS A 113 9.48 -19.66 3.62
N LYS A 114 10.69 -19.44 4.13
CA LYS A 114 10.99 -19.68 5.55
C LYS A 114 10.47 -18.59 6.47
N THR A 115 10.54 -17.35 6.03
CA THR A 115 10.19 -16.17 6.86
C THR A 115 8.89 -15.52 6.46
N GLY A 116 8.41 -15.74 5.23
CA GLY A 116 7.32 -14.98 4.63
C GLY A 116 7.69 -13.55 4.23
N TYR A 117 8.98 -13.20 4.25
CA TYR A 117 9.45 -11.88 3.86
C TYR A 117 9.25 -11.65 2.36
N ILE A 118 8.68 -10.51 2.01
CA ILE A 118 8.43 -10.09 0.62
C ILE A 118 9.71 -9.46 0.07
N LEU A 119 10.33 -10.12 -0.92
CA LEU A 119 11.58 -9.69 -1.55
C LEU A 119 11.35 -8.68 -2.65
N ASP A 120 10.34 -8.90 -3.47
CA ASP A 120 9.94 -8.01 -4.56
C ASP A 120 8.46 -8.19 -4.91
N PHE A 121 7.89 -7.25 -5.63
CA PHE A 121 6.51 -7.32 -6.11
C PHE A 121 6.31 -6.52 -7.38
N ILE A 122 5.40 -6.97 -8.26
CA ILE A 122 5.04 -6.29 -9.50
C ILE A 122 3.53 -6.08 -9.53
N VAL A 123 3.08 -4.82 -9.68
CA VAL A 123 1.66 -4.50 -9.89
C VAL A 123 1.30 -4.79 -11.34
N TYR A 124 0.30 -5.64 -11.53
CA TYR A 124 -0.17 -6.01 -12.87
C TYR A 124 -1.05 -4.91 -13.46
N THR A 125 -0.62 -4.31 -14.55
CA THR A 125 -1.32 -3.24 -15.26
C THR A 125 -1.85 -3.67 -16.64
N GLY A 126 -1.91 -4.96 -16.89
CA GLY A 126 -2.34 -5.51 -18.19
C GLY A 126 -1.19 -5.66 -19.18
N ALA A 127 -1.44 -5.37 -20.45
CA ALA A 127 -0.42 -5.53 -21.51
C ALA A 127 0.77 -4.57 -21.37
N ILE A 128 0.57 -3.43 -20.71
CA ILE A 128 1.55 -2.35 -20.53
C ILE A 128 2.23 -2.47 -19.14
N SER A 129 2.38 -3.68 -18.60
CA SER A 129 3.12 -3.85 -17.35
C SER A 129 4.59 -3.51 -17.56
N ASP A 130 5.23 -2.85 -16.58
CA ASP A 130 6.68 -2.60 -16.54
C ASP A 130 7.42 -3.94 -16.30
N VAL A 131 7.37 -4.83 -17.28
CA VAL A 131 7.98 -6.16 -17.24
C VAL A 131 8.78 -6.32 -18.53
N ASP A 132 10.06 -6.49 -18.40
CA ASP A 132 10.94 -6.77 -19.52
C ASP A 132 10.60 -8.12 -20.14
N THR A 133 10.54 -8.19 -21.46
CA THR A 133 10.34 -9.43 -22.19
C THR A 133 11.69 -10.10 -22.43
N PHE A 134 12.00 -11.15 -21.67
CA PHE A 134 13.24 -11.92 -21.82
C PHE A 134 13.14 -12.95 -22.95
N SER A 135 11.96 -13.55 -23.12
CA SER A 135 11.71 -14.50 -24.19
C SER A 135 10.21 -14.63 -24.46
N GLU A 136 9.84 -14.69 -25.72
CA GLU A 136 8.45 -15.00 -26.14
C GLU A 136 8.01 -16.40 -25.70
N LYS A 137 8.97 -17.37 -25.67
CA LYS A 137 8.73 -18.77 -25.25
C LYS A 137 8.28 -18.88 -23.79
N PHE A 138 8.61 -17.92 -22.95
CA PHE A 138 8.18 -17.91 -21.53
C PHE A 138 6.74 -17.42 -21.39
N GLY A 139 6.21 -16.73 -22.38
CA GLY A 139 4.95 -16.04 -22.28
C GLY A 139 4.97 -14.94 -21.21
N ARG A 140 3.84 -14.33 -20.98
CA ARG A 140 3.74 -13.20 -20.02
C ARG A 140 4.05 -13.63 -18.57
N SER A 141 3.50 -14.76 -18.13
CA SER A 141 3.69 -15.25 -16.77
C SER A 141 5.16 -15.59 -16.49
N GLY A 142 5.84 -16.23 -17.45
CA GLY A 142 7.24 -16.57 -17.30
C GLY A 142 8.15 -15.32 -17.30
N ASN A 143 7.87 -14.31 -18.12
CA ASN A 143 8.62 -13.05 -18.10
C ASN A 143 8.47 -12.32 -16.75
N ILE A 144 7.28 -12.36 -16.12
CA ILE A 144 7.08 -11.83 -14.76
C ILE A 144 7.95 -12.58 -13.75
N VAL A 145 8.03 -13.91 -13.85
CA VAL A 145 8.89 -14.73 -12.98
C VAL A 145 10.36 -14.32 -13.13
N VAL A 146 10.87 -14.19 -14.35
CA VAL A 146 12.26 -13.79 -14.58
C VAL A 146 12.54 -12.39 -14.05
N ASN A 147 11.65 -11.43 -14.27
CA ASN A 147 11.78 -10.07 -13.73
C ASN A 147 11.87 -10.05 -12.19
N LEU A 148 11.06 -10.86 -11.50
CA LEU A 148 11.10 -10.96 -10.04
C LEU A 148 12.38 -11.64 -9.53
N LEU A 149 12.92 -12.60 -10.30
CA LEU A 149 14.08 -13.40 -9.91
C LEU A 149 15.42 -12.83 -10.39
N GLN A 150 15.42 -11.75 -11.16
CA GLN A 150 16.60 -11.23 -11.86
C GLN A 150 17.86 -11.14 -10.98
N GLN A 151 17.73 -10.64 -9.74
CA GLN A 151 18.86 -10.53 -8.82
C GLN A 151 19.22 -11.83 -8.08
N TYR A 152 18.41 -12.89 -8.23
CA TYR A 152 18.57 -14.19 -7.56
C TYR A 152 19.06 -15.30 -8.49
N LEU A 153 19.16 -15.01 -9.80
CA LEU A 153 19.72 -15.93 -10.78
C LEU A 153 21.17 -16.29 -10.43
N GLY A 154 21.57 -17.54 -10.63
CA GLY A 154 22.91 -18.04 -10.34
C GLY A 154 23.22 -18.29 -8.86
N LYS A 155 22.23 -18.17 -7.94
CA LYS A 155 22.49 -18.25 -6.48
C LYS A 155 22.02 -19.54 -5.80
N GLY A 156 21.57 -20.54 -6.56
CA GLY A 156 21.22 -21.86 -6.03
C GLY A 156 19.90 -21.92 -5.27
N HIS A 157 18.96 -21.07 -5.58
CA HIS A 157 17.63 -21.07 -4.98
C HIS A 157 16.71 -22.17 -5.54
N GLN A 158 15.64 -22.46 -4.81
CA GLN A 158 14.51 -23.27 -5.27
C GLN A 158 13.27 -22.39 -5.40
N LEU A 159 12.55 -22.51 -6.51
CA LEU A 159 11.36 -21.70 -6.79
C LEU A 159 10.11 -22.59 -6.76
N PHE A 160 9.10 -22.15 -6.01
CA PHE A 160 7.77 -22.75 -5.96
C PHE A 160 6.75 -21.82 -6.61
N VAL A 161 5.98 -22.35 -7.57
CA VAL A 161 4.98 -21.57 -8.32
C VAL A 161 3.71 -22.39 -8.56
N ASP A 162 2.60 -21.71 -8.81
CA ASP A 162 1.36 -22.36 -9.21
C ASP A 162 1.31 -22.62 -10.73
N ASN A 163 0.22 -23.22 -11.19
CA ASN A 163 0.05 -23.63 -12.59
C ASN A 163 0.03 -22.47 -13.60
N TRP A 164 -0.25 -21.23 -13.15
CA TRP A 164 -0.28 -20.07 -14.02
C TRP A 164 1.13 -19.63 -14.45
N PHE A 165 2.12 -19.87 -13.60
CA PHE A 165 3.53 -19.53 -13.86
C PHE A 165 4.32 -20.71 -14.44
N SER A 166 3.81 -21.94 -14.32
CA SER A 166 4.52 -23.14 -14.75
C SER A 166 4.62 -23.24 -16.27
N ASN A 167 5.86 -23.24 -16.76
CA ASN A 167 6.18 -23.35 -18.18
C ASN A 167 7.49 -24.15 -18.34
N PRO A 168 7.51 -25.24 -19.13
CA PRO A 168 8.71 -26.07 -19.31
C PRO A 168 9.93 -25.31 -19.82
N ALA A 169 9.74 -24.38 -20.80
CA ALA A 169 10.86 -23.59 -21.33
C ALA A 169 11.41 -22.64 -20.26
N LEU A 170 10.55 -22.04 -19.42
CA LEU A 170 10.97 -21.25 -18.28
C LEU A 170 11.76 -22.09 -17.27
N PHE A 171 11.26 -23.26 -16.91
CA PHE A 171 11.91 -24.13 -15.91
C PHE A 171 13.29 -24.59 -16.38
N LYS A 172 13.42 -24.91 -17.67
CA LYS A 172 14.73 -25.23 -18.28
C LYS A 172 15.69 -24.04 -18.20
N PHE A 173 15.22 -22.83 -18.50
CA PHE A 173 16.01 -21.62 -18.36
C PHE A 173 16.44 -21.37 -16.91
N LEU A 174 15.52 -21.48 -15.96
CA LEU A 174 15.82 -21.28 -14.54
C LEU A 174 16.82 -22.31 -14.02
N HIS A 175 16.70 -23.57 -14.45
CA HIS A 175 17.67 -24.63 -14.12
C HIS A 175 19.07 -24.28 -14.61
N ASN A 176 19.20 -23.80 -15.85
CA ASN A 176 20.49 -23.34 -16.40
C ASN A 176 21.05 -22.13 -15.62
N CYS A 177 20.18 -21.36 -14.95
CA CYS A 177 20.54 -20.26 -14.05
C CYS A 177 20.66 -20.72 -12.58
N SER A 178 20.89 -22.01 -12.32
CA SER A 178 21.04 -22.59 -10.98
C SER A 178 19.83 -22.36 -10.06
N ILE A 179 18.62 -22.29 -10.63
CA ILE A 179 17.37 -22.25 -9.87
C ILE A 179 16.55 -23.50 -10.20
N ASN A 180 16.35 -24.36 -9.21
CA ASN A 180 15.44 -25.49 -9.34
C ASN A 180 14.00 -25.03 -9.15
N SER A 181 13.10 -25.43 -10.05
CA SER A 181 11.71 -24.98 -10.02
C SER A 181 10.76 -26.14 -9.79
N CYS A 182 9.78 -25.93 -8.93
CA CYS A 182 8.70 -26.85 -8.64
C CYS A 182 7.36 -26.12 -8.81
N GLY A 183 6.43 -26.73 -9.53
CA GLY A 183 5.12 -26.11 -9.76
C GLY A 183 4.08 -27.12 -10.23
N THR A 184 2.81 -26.78 -10.04
CA THR A 184 1.73 -27.56 -10.62
C THR A 184 1.59 -27.25 -12.10
N VAL A 185 1.20 -28.25 -12.90
CA VAL A 185 0.98 -28.10 -14.34
C VAL A 185 -0.35 -28.65 -14.74
N ARG A 186 -0.93 -28.11 -15.80
CA ARG A 186 -2.17 -28.64 -16.38
C ARG A 186 -1.86 -29.93 -17.15
N LYS A 187 -2.76 -30.92 -17.09
CA LYS A 187 -2.60 -32.23 -17.76
C LYS A 187 -2.28 -32.15 -19.26
N ARG A 188 -2.64 -31.05 -19.94
CA ARG A 188 -2.45 -30.83 -21.38
C ARG A 188 -1.40 -29.74 -21.67
N CYS A 189 -0.40 -29.58 -20.83
CA CYS A 189 0.66 -28.60 -21.06
C CYS A 189 1.64 -29.12 -22.09
N GLU A 190 1.92 -28.36 -23.15
CA GLU A 190 2.94 -28.72 -24.15
C GLU A 190 4.33 -28.81 -23.52
N GLY A 191 5.15 -29.76 -23.99
CA GLY A 191 6.51 -29.95 -23.51
C GLY A 191 6.65 -30.76 -22.21
N ILE A 192 5.57 -31.31 -21.68
CA ILE A 192 5.61 -32.26 -20.55
C ILE A 192 5.50 -33.69 -21.10
N ALA A 193 6.51 -34.50 -20.79
CA ALA A 193 6.47 -35.94 -21.09
C ALA A 193 5.29 -36.58 -20.33
N LYS A 194 4.57 -37.51 -21.00
CA LYS A 194 3.59 -38.33 -20.33
C LYS A 194 4.38 -39.29 -19.41
N MET A 195 4.27 -39.06 -18.11
CA MET A 195 4.88 -39.96 -17.14
C MET A 195 3.99 -41.20 -16.98
N GLU A 196 4.47 -42.33 -17.45
CA GLU A 196 3.84 -43.63 -17.24
C GLU A 196 4.28 -44.25 -15.90
N GLU A 197 5.44 -43.85 -15.39
CA GLU A 197 5.95 -44.35 -14.11
C GLU A 197 5.27 -43.65 -12.92
N LYS A 198 4.86 -44.48 -11.95
CA LYS A 198 4.43 -44.00 -10.63
C LYS A 198 5.63 -43.35 -9.93
N LEU A 199 5.48 -42.08 -9.49
CA LEU A 199 6.48 -41.44 -8.66
C LEU A 199 6.80 -42.31 -7.44
N LYS A 200 8.10 -42.42 -7.10
CA LYS A 200 8.53 -43.13 -5.89
C LYS A 200 7.81 -42.60 -4.67
N SER A 201 7.31 -43.47 -3.83
CA SER A 201 6.62 -43.08 -2.60
C SER A 201 7.57 -42.30 -1.68
N GLY A 202 7.13 -41.13 -1.23
CA GLY A 202 7.82 -40.31 -0.24
C GLY A 202 7.28 -40.52 1.18
N GLU A 203 7.49 -39.56 2.02
CA GLU A 203 7.04 -39.59 3.42
C GLU A 203 5.52 -39.74 3.56
N LEU A 204 5.09 -40.27 4.69
CA LEU A 204 3.70 -40.41 5.07
C LEU A 204 3.08 -39.04 5.34
N SER A 205 1.90 -38.77 4.80
CA SER A 205 1.10 -37.60 5.12
C SER A 205 -0.32 -38.00 5.51
N PHE A 206 -0.94 -37.21 6.39
CA PHE A 206 -2.31 -37.44 6.85
C PHE A 206 -3.29 -36.61 6.02
N ARG A 207 -4.42 -37.18 5.62
CA ARG A 207 -5.59 -36.45 5.16
C ARG A 207 -6.32 -35.82 6.36
N SER A 208 -7.16 -34.83 6.11
CA SER A 208 -8.08 -34.30 7.13
C SER A 208 -9.05 -35.35 7.71
N SER A 209 -9.24 -36.45 7.01
CA SER A 209 -9.98 -37.63 7.43
C SER A 209 -9.21 -38.59 8.37
N GLY A 210 -7.94 -38.29 8.67
CA GLY A 210 -7.07 -39.19 9.46
C GLY A 210 -6.42 -40.34 8.67
N GLU A 211 -6.77 -40.50 7.38
CA GLU A 211 -6.13 -41.50 6.52
C GLU A 211 -4.65 -41.18 6.23
N VAL A 212 -3.80 -42.20 6.39
CA VAL A 212 -2.38 -42.13 6.03
C VAL A 212 -2.22 -42.33 4.53
N VAL A 213 -1.65 -41.37 3.83
CA VAL A 213 -1.39 -41.46 2.39
C VAL A 213 0.08 -41.19 2.12
N GLN A 214 0.72 -42.05 1.37
CA GLN A 214 2.08 -41.80 0.87
C GLN A 214 2.04 -40.83 -0.27
N LYS A 215 2.79 -39.72 -0.13
CA LYS A 215 2.96 -38.69 -1.16
C LYS A 215 4.43 -38.57 -1.53
N PRO A 216 4.74 -38.28 -2.81
CA PRO A 216 6.11 -37.95 -3.21
C PRO A 216 6.64 -36.73 -2.43
N THR A 217 7.91 -36.73 -2.05
CA THR A 217 8.59 -35.68 -1.29
C THR A 217 8.42 -34.31 -1.95
N CYS A 218 8.47 -34.23 -3.28
CA CYS A 218 8.27 -33.00 -4.01
C CYS A 218 6.87 -32.38 -3.79
N ILE A 219 5.83 -33.19 -3.58
CA ILE A 219 4.48 -32.72 -3.28
C ILE A 219 4.43 -32.18 -1.84
N LEU A 220 5.12 -32.80 -0.91
CA LEU A 220 5.19 -32.37 0.49
C LEU A 220 5.90 -31.02 0.58
N ASP A 221 7.06 -30.87 -0.08
CA ASP A 221 7.83 -29.62 -0.15
C ASP A 221 7.01 -28.52 -0.81
N TYR A 222 6.32 -28.84 -1.91
CA TYR A 222 5.42 -27.89 -2.58
C TYR A 222 4.32 -27.41 -1.63
N ASN A 223 3.59 -28.31 -0.98
CA ASN A 223 2.50 -27.96 -0.08
C ASN A 223 2.98 -27.09 1.09
N LYS A 224 4.08 -27.48 1.74
CA LYS A 224 4.69 -26.71 2.83
C LYS A 224 5.06 -25.30 2.39
N SER A 225 5.65 -25.17 1.21
CA SER A 225 6.01 -23.86 0.65
C SER A 225 4.78 -23.03 0.27
N MET A 226 3.67 -23.68 -0.15
CA MET A 226 2.43 -23.01 -0.56
C MET A 226 1.60 -22.48 0.60
N GLU A 227 1.68 -23.03 1.81
CA GLU A 227 0.92 -22.57 2.98
C GLU A 227 1.32 -21.19 3.46
N MET A 228 2.62 -20.87 3.47
CA MET A 228 3.17 -19.62 4.04
C MET A 228 2.61 -18.34 3.41
N VAL A 229 2.38 -18.31 2.10
CA VAL A 229 1.87 -17.09 1.44
C VAL A 229 0.38 -16.88 1.67
N SER A 230 -0.37 -17.96 1.75
CA SER A 230 -1.79 -17.89 2.13
C SER A 230 -1.94 -17.29 3.53
N GLU A 231 -1.06 -17.66 4.45
CA GLU A 231 -0.98 -17.08 5.78
C GLU A 231 -0.58 -15.60 5.74
N THR A 232 0.46 -15.24 4.98
CA THR A 232 0.90 -13.85 4.78
C THR A 232 -0.24 -12.97 4.28
N ASN A 233 -0.95 -13.38 3.24
CA ASN A 233 -2.09 -12.63 2.70
C ASN A 233 -3.23 -12.51 3.72
N ARG A 234 -3.50 -13.55 4.51
CA ARG A 234 -4.50 -13.54 5.59
C ARG A 234 -4.15 -12.55 6.69
N ILE A 235 -2.90 -12.53 7.14
CA ILE A 235 -2.44 -11.65 8.21
C ILE A 235 -2.43 -10.19 7.76
N ILE A 236 -1.91 -9.90 6.56
CA ILE A 236 -1.92 -8.53 5.99
C ILE A 236 -3.36 -8.03 5.88
N SER A 237 -4.29 -8.84 5.40
CA SER A 237 -5.69 -8.43 5.28
C SER A 237 -6.37 -8.15 6.63
N ALA A 238 -5.95 -8.85 7.70
CA ALA A 238 -6.51 -8.67 9.04
C ALA A 238 -6.08 -7.36 9.71
N VAL A 239 -4.88 -6.84 9.39
CA VAL A 239 -4.32 -5.61 9.98
C VAL A 239 -4.25 -4.45 8.98
N ALA A 240 -4.86 -4.60 7.80
CA ALA A 240 -4.79 -3.62 6.73
C ALA A 240 -5.23 -2.22 7.18
N CYS A 241 -4.37 -1.25 6.95
CA CYS A 241 -4.64 0.18 7.20
C CYS A 241 -5.41 0.84 6.04
N THR A 242 -5.70 0.08 4.97
CA THR A 242 -6.38 0.60 3.79
C THR A 242 -7.77 1.12 4.12
N ARG A 243 -8.02 2.40 3.83
CA ARG A 243 -9.32 3.05 4.00
C ARG A 243 -10.07 3.19 2.68
N ARG A 244 -11.37 3.45 2.77
CA ARG A 244 -12.18 3.79 1.60
C ARG A 244 -11.68 5.12 1.02
N THR A 245 -11.02 5.08 -0.12
CA THR A 245 -10.60 6.26 -0.89
C THR A 245 -11.06 6.13 -2.34
N LEU A 246 -11.37 7.25 -2.96
CA LEU A 246 -11.75 7.33 -4.38
C LEU A 246 -10.53 7.14 -5.29
N LYS A 247 -9.35 7.53 -4.81
CA LYS A 247 -8.11 7.55 -5.60
C LYS A 247 -7.36 6.23 -5.41
N TRP A 248 -7.25 5.43 -6.48
CA TRP A 248 -6.63 4.11 -6.47
C TRP A 248 -5.17 4.13 -5.98
N TYR A 249 -4.38 5.13 -6.40
CA TYR A 249 -2.97 5.24 -6.03
C TYR A 249 -2.77 5.49 -4.53
N LYS A 250 -3.67 6.22 -3.87
CA LYS A 250 -3.63 6.36 -2.39
C LYS A 250 -3.93 5.03 -1.69
N ARG A 251 -4.89 4.27 -2.24
CA ARG A 251 -5.21 2.96 -1.70
C ARG A 251 -4.05 1.98 -1.87
N LEU A 252 -3.41 2.00 -3.04
CA LEU A 252 -2.21 1.20 -3.30
C LEU A 252 -1.06 1.63 -2.38
N PHE A 253 -0.84 2.93 -2.17
CA PHE A 253 0.16 3.41 -1.23
C PHE A 253 -0.04 2.85 0.19
N PHE A 254 -1.25 2.90 0.72
CA PHE A 254 -1.52 2.32 2.05
C PHE A 254 -1.33 0.81 2.07
N HIS A 255 -1.64 0.12 0.99
CA HIS A 255 -1.33 -1.30 0.87
C HIS A 255 0.19 -1.57 0.86
N LEU A 256 0.97 -0.74 0.19
CA LEU A 256 2.44 -0.82 0.21
C LEU A 256 3.01 -0.58 1.62
N LEU A 257 2.40 0.31 2.40
CA LEU A 257 2.75 0.48 3.81
C LEU A 257 2.42 -0.78 4.63
N ASP A 258 1.27 -1.42 4.38
CA ASP A 258 0.94 -2.69 5.04
C ASP A 258 1.98 -3.78 4.73
N LEU A 259 2.46 -3.87 3.47
CA LEU A 259 3.56 -4.77 3.10
C LEU A 259 4.87 -4.43 3.82
N SER A 260 5.17 -3.14 4.00
CA SER A 260 6.37 -2.68 4.74
C SER A 260 6.30 -3.07 6.22
N VAL A 261 5.13 -2.91 6.85
CA VAL A 261 4.91 -3.34 8.25
C VAL A 261 5.03 -4.86 8.38
N TRP A 262 4.51 -5.62 7.40
CA TRP A 262 4.68 -7.07 7.35
C TRP A 262 6.16 -7.46 7.27
N ASN A 263 6.93 -6.87 6.36
CA ASN A 263 8.35 -7.15 6.22
C ASN A 263 9.14 -6.78 7.49
N SER A 264 8.81 -5.67 8.14
CA SER A 264 9.40 -5.30 9.42
C SER A 264 9.11 -6.34 10.51
N TYR A 265 7.90 -6.88 10.53
CA TYR A 265 7.53 -7.97 11.44
C TYR A 265 8.31 -9.26 11.17
N CYS A 266 8.49 -9.63 9.90
CA CYS A 266 9.31 -10.79 9.51
C CYS A 266 10.77 -10.63 9.98
N LEU A 267 11.35 -9.46 9.77
CA LEU A 267 12.71 -9.13 10.23
C LEU A 267 12.80 -9.14 11.77
N TYR A 268 11.82 -8.59 12.46
CA TYR A 268 11.77 -8.63 13.92
C TYR A 268 11.75 -10.08 14.44
N LYS A 269 10.84 -10.93 13.92
CA LYS A 269 10.79 -12.35 14.30
C LYS A 269 12.10 -13.07 14.01
N PHE A 270 12.67 -12.81 12.84
CA PHE A 270 13.94 -13.45 12.43
C PHE A 270 15.09 -13.06 13.35
N LYS A 271 15.23 -11.78 13.66
CA LYS A 271 16.34 -11.24 14.48
C LYS A 271 16.18 -11.58 15.96
N THR A 272 14.99 -11.42 16.51
CA THR A 272 14.76 -11.56 17.97
C THR A 272 14.42 -12.98 18.39
N LYS A 273 14.04 -13.87 17.44
CA LYS A 273 13.49 -15.22 17.68
C LYS A 273 12.22 -15.21 18.56
N LYS A 274 11.62 -14.05 18.81
CA LYS A 274 10.41 -13.93 19.61
C LYS A 274 9.18 -14.06 18.73
N VAL A 275 8.23 -14.90 19.13
CA VAL A 275 6.93 -15.03 18.47
C VAL A 275 5.93 -14.10 19.13
N LEU A 276 5.83 -12.89 18.59
CA LEU A 276 4.84 -11.90 19.02
C LEU A 276 3.66 -11.91 18.02
N PRO A 277 2.40 -11.91 18.47
CA PRO A 277 1.27 -11.76 17.55
C PRO A 277 1.39 -10.45 16.75
N MET A 278 1.06 -10.50 15.44
CA MET A 278 1.15 -9.35 14.54
C MET A 278 0.42 -8.11 15.08
N SER A 279 -0.73 -8.30 15.74
CA SER A 279 -1.50 -7.21 16.34
C SER A 279 -0.75 -6.50 17.47
N LYS A 280 0.01 -7.24 18.27
CA LYS A 280 0.85 -6.67 19.35
C LYS A 280 2.07 -5.95 18.78
N PHE A 281 2.72 -6.54 17.76
CA PHE A 281 3.82 -5.90 17.04
C PHE A 281 3.37 -4.56 16.42
N HIS A 282 2.23 -4.56 15.73
CA HIS A 282 1.69 -3.35 15.10
C HIS A 282 1.36 -2.26 16.12
N LEU A 283 0.79 -2.64 17.28
CA LEU A 283 0.51 -1.70 18.36
C LEU A 283 1.81 -1.12 18.95
N ALA A 284 2.82 -1.95 19.19
CA ALA A 284 4.13 -1.50 19.68
C ALA A 284 4.81 -0.53 18.69
N LEU A 285 4.80 -0.86 17.39
CA LEU A 285 5.33 0.02 16.34
C LEU A 285 4.62 1.38 16.31
N ILE A 286 3.28 1.40 16.39
CA ILE A 286 2.52 2.64 16.45
C ILE A 286 2.90 3.45 17.70
N THR A 287 3.00 2.81 18.86
CA THR A 287 3.37 3.49 20.12
C THR A 287 4.75 4.13 20.01
N GLU A 288 5.72 3.39 19.49
CA GLU A 288 7.09 3.89 19.30
C GLU A 288 7.13 5.07 18.32
N LEU A 289 6.44 4.98 17.19
CA LEU A 289 6.33 6.08 16.21
C LEU A 289 5.71 7.34 16.83
N LEU A 290 4.66 7.19 17.64
CA LEU A 290 4.01 8.32 18.30
C LEU A 290 4.88 8.94 19.41
N GLN A 291 5.71 8.14 20.07
CA GLN A 291 6.69 8.63 21.07
C GLN A 291 7.89 9.31 20.39
N THR A 292 8.38 8.76 19.29
CA THR A 292 9.52 9.33 18.53
C THR A 292 9.16 10.64 17.85
N TYR A 293 7.91 10.77 17.40
CA TYR A 293 7.41 11.96 16.72
C TYR A 293 6.24 12.58 17.48
N PRO A 294 6.48 13.12 18.69
CA PRO A 294 5.43 13.78 19.44
C PRO A 294 4.93 15.01 18.68
N ARG A 295 3.67 15.34 18.85
CA ARG A 295 3.12 16.60 18.35
C ARG A 295 3.89 17.74 19.04
N SER A 296 4.62 18.55 18.26
CA SER A 296 5.15 19.82 18.78
C SER A 296 3.96 20.66 19.28
N MET A 297 3.94 20.90 20.58
CA MET A 297 2.99 21.81 21.23
C MET A 297 3.39 23.26 20.89
N GLU A 298 3.47 23.58 19.60
CA GLU A 298 3.48 24.98 19.21
C GLU A 298 2.15 25.58 19.65
N THR A 299 2.25 26.51 20.55
CA THR A 299 1.21 27.22 21.25
C THR A 299 0.02 27.51 20.33
N ALA A 300 -1.16 27.03 20.75
CA ALA A 300 -2.42 27.09 20.01
C ALA A 300 -2.93 28.53 19.67
N SER A 301 -2.14 29.57 19.90
CA SER A 301 -2.56 30.96 19.76
C SER A 301 -2.22 31.63 18.43
N SER A 302 -1.32 31.07 17.58
CA SER A 302 -0.89 31.74 16.35
C SER A 302 -1.25 31.03 15.02
N VAL A 303 -1.84 29.84 15.01
CA VAL A 303 -1.92 28.97 13.81
C VAL A 303 -3.32 28.92 13.17
N ARG A 304 -4.16 29.95 13.29
CA ARG A 304 -5.41 30.00 12.51
C ARG A 304 -5.21 30.33 11.01
N SER A 305 -4.03 30.80 10.60
CA SER A 305 -3.78 31.25 9.22
C SER A 305 -3.16 30.22 8.28
N GLU A 306 -2.71 29.06 8.76
CA GLU A 306 -1.92 28.09 7.95
C GLU A 306 -2.65 26.79 7.64
N SER A 307 -3.98 26.79 7.58
CA SER A 307 -4.71 25.61 7.14
C SER A 307 -4.40 25.33 5.66
N LEU A 308 -3.72 24.21 5.37
CA LEU A 308 -3.47 23.73 3.99
C LEU A 308 -4.76 23.49 3.20
N LEU A 309 -5.92 23.42 3.88
CA LEU A 309 -7.24 23.33 3.25
C LEU A 309 -7.53 24.53 2.36
N ARG A 310 -6.97 25.71 2.68
CA ARG A 310 -7.09 26.92 1.87
C ARG A 310 -6.55 26.78 0.45
N LEU A 311 -5.67 25.80 0.19
CA LEU A 311 -5.05 25.53 -1.12
C LEU A 311 -5.76 24.41 -1.91
N THR A 312 -6.77 23.76 -1.36
CA THR A 312 -7.29 22.49 -1.90
C THR A 312 -8.72 22.52 -2.40
N GLU A 313 -9.49 23.56 -2.05
CA GLU A 313 -10.90 23.70 -2.40
C GLU A 313 -11.14 24.94 -3.24
N ARG A 314 -12.33 25.03 -3.86
CA ARG A 314 -12.76 26.27 -4.48
C ARG A 314 -13.25 27.20 -3.39
N HIS A 315 -12.65 28.37 -3.29
CA HIS A 315 -13.00 29.41 -2.34
C HIS A 315 -13.59 30.62 -3.08
N PHE A 316 -14.61 31.20 -2.49
CA PHE A 316 -15.26 32.38 -3.06
C PHE A 316 -15.32 33.50 -2.03
N PRO A 317 -15.07 34.77 -2.43
CA PRO A 317 -15.24 35.91 -1.54
C PRO A 317 -16.72 36.14 -1.21
N THR A 318 -17.02 36.35 0.05
CA THR A 318 -18.34 36.65 0.55
C THR A 318 -18.30 37.88 1.45
N LEU A 319 -19.41 38.60 1.56
CA LEU A 319 -19.51 39.74 2.49
C LEU A 319 -19.50 39.20 3.94
N TYR A 320 -18.68 39.81 4.78
CA TYR A 320 -18.64 39.51 6.19
C TYR A 320 -19.93 39.96 6.88
N LYS A 321 -20.64 39.06 7.50
CA LYS A 321 -21.83 39.34 8.33
C LYS A 321 -21.40 39.28 9.79
N SER A 322 -21.67 40.35 10.55
CA SER A 322 -21.42 40.35 11.99
C SER A 322 -22.61 39.78 12.74
N ASP A 323 -22.33 38.95 13.75
CA ASP A 323 -23.36 38.42 14.66
C ASP A 323 -23.94 39.47 15.59
N LYS A 324 -23.36 40.67 15.63
CA LYS A 324 -23.84 41.79 16.40
C LYS A 324 -24.79 42.66 15.56
N ALA A 325 -26.07 42.64 15.93
CA ALA A 325 -27.20 43.22 15.17
C ALA A 325 -27.08 44.73 14.82
N ASN A 326 -26.13 45.50 15.35
CA ASN A 326 -26.08 46.98 15.23
C ASN A 326 -24.97 47.54 14.32
N ARG A 327 -24.22 46.73 13.54
CA ARG A 327 -23.23 47.28 12.63
C ARG A 327 -23.63 47.15 11.16
N LYS A 328 -24.02 48.26 10.52
CA LYS A 328 -24.41 48.30 9.10
C LYS A 328 -23.31 47.82 8.11
N ASN A 329 -22.03 47.94 8.43
CA ASN A 329 -20.91 47.55 7.57
C ASN A 329 -19.74 46.96 8.39
N PRO A 330 -19.82 45.70 8.82
CA PRO A 330 -18.76 45.13 9.62
C PRO A 330 -17.49 44.92 8.77
N LEU A 331 -16.34 45.34 9.30
CA LEU A 331 -15.02 45.19 8.70
C LEU A 331 -14.22 44.15 9.45
N ARG A 332 -13.41 43.38 8.73
CA ARG A 332 -12.49 42.38 9.30
C ARG A 332 -11.07 42.61 8.78
N ARG A 333 -10.05 42.50 9.66
CA ARG A 333 -8.66 42.67 9.30
C ARG A 333 -8.25 41.63 8.25
N CYS A 334 -7.58 42.06 7.17
CA CYS A 334 -7.06 41.17 6.14
C CYS A 334 -5.83 40.46 6.66
N VAL A 335 -5.84 39.11 6.65
CA VAL A 335 -4.73 38.28 7.18
C VAL A 335 -3.46 38.38 6.33
N VAL A 336 -3.58 38.52 5.01
CA VAL A 336 -2.42 38.72 4.11
C VAL A 336 -1.76 40.07 4.35
N CYS A 337 -2.58 41.15 4.38
CA CYS A 337 -2.05 42.48 4.67
C CYS A 337 -1.43 42.55 6.07
N ALA A 338 -2.00 41.85 7.04
CA ALA A 338 -1.47 41.80 8.41
C ALA A 338 -0.09 41.15 8.50
N LYS A 339 0.17 40.11 7.69
CA LYS A 339 1.51 39.49 7.61
C LYS A 339 2.54 40.38 6.90
N LEU A 340 2.08 41.25 6.02
CA LEU A 340 2.92 42.23 5.33
C LEU A 340 3.01 43.58 6.11
N ASP A 341 2.71 43.58 7.40
CA ASP A 341 2.69 44.75 8.30
C ASP A 341 1.80 45.90 7.82
N LYS A 342 0.83 45.64 6.94
CA LYS A 342 -0.13 46.63 6.43
C LYS A 342 -1.44 46.51 7.20
N ARG A 343 -1.88 47.60 7.82
CA ARG A 343 -3.16 47.65 8.55
C ARG A 343 -4.33 47.92 7.59
N ARG A 344 -4.79 46.85 6.90
CA ARG A 344 -5.98 46.93 6.02
C ARG A 344 -7.10 46.02 6.54
N CYS A 345 -8.32 46.56 6.53
CA CYS A 345 -9.56 45.86 6.81
C CYS A 345 -10.39 45.70 5.53
N SER A 346 -11.13 44.63 5.43
CA SER A 346 -11.99 44.34 4.29
C SER A 346 -13.39 43.94 4.75
N ARG A 347 -14.39 44.25 3.93
CA ARG A 347 -15.78 43.78 4.09
C ARG A 347 -15.96 42.34 3.58
N TYR A 348 -14.94 41.80 2.90
CA TYR A 348 -14.97 40.48 2.31
C TYR A 348 -14.20 39.47 3.17
N CYS A 349 -14.72 38.27 3.18
CA CYS A 349 -14.10 37.16 3.85
C CYS A 349 -14.25 35.85 3.03
N CYS A 350 -13.39 34.87 3.29
CA CYS A 350 -13.63 33.52 2.85
C CYS A 350 -14.48 32.81 3.92
N LYS A 351 -15.68 32.34 3.55
CA LYS A 351 -16.58 31.66 4.47
C LYS A 351 -15.99 30.32 4.95
N GLN A 352 -15.35 29.56 4.04
CA GLN A 352 -14.76 28.25 4.34
C GLN A 352 -13.56 28.38 5.29
N CYS A 353 -12.68 29.37 5.04
CA CYS A 353 -11.50 29.61 5.88
C CYS A 353 -11.77 30.47 7.11
N ASN A 354 -12.93 31.14 7.16
CA ASN A 354 -13.33 32.09 8.20
C ASN A 354 -12.30 33.20 8.46
N VAL A 355 -11.72 33.77 7.39
CA VAL A 355 -10.73 34.85 7.44
C VAL A 355 -11.17 36.06 6.62
N GLY A 356 -10.82 37.27 7.09
CA GLY A 356 -11.00 38.51 6.32
C GLY A 356 -9.89 38.65 5.28
N LEU A 357 -10.25 39.00 4.04
CA LEU A 357 -9.32 39.16 2.91
C LEU A 357 -9.74 40.27 2.01
N CYS A 358 -8.78 41.07 1.50
CA CYS A 358 -9.03 41.96 0.36
C CYS A 358 -9.29 41.08 -0.87
N ILE A 359 -10.21 41.50 -1.76
CA ILE A 359 -10.55 40.74 -2.96
C ILE A 359 -9.31 40.61 -3.84
N VAL A 360 -8.62 41.70 -4.11
CA VAL A 360 -7.42 41.74 -4.96
C VAL A 360 -6.29 42.41 -4.18
N PRO A 361 -5.08 41.84 -4.20
CA PRO A 361 -4.68 40.51 -4.65
C PRO A 361 -4.77 39.43 -3.54
N CYS A 362 -5.13 39.83 -2.29
CA CYS A 362 -4.95 39.02 -1.08
C CYS A 362 -5.76 37.71 -1.08
N PHE A 363 -6.94 37.73 -1.73
CA PHE A 363 -7.77 36.54 -1.80
C PHE A 363 -7.11 35.42 -2.62
N GLU A 364 -6.52 35.79 -3.76
CA GLU A 364 -5.76 34.88 -4.61
C GLU A 364 -4.50 34.39 -3.88
N ILE A 365 -3.67 35.32 -3.38
CA ILE A 365 -2.43 35.02 -2.66
C ILE A 365 -2.71 34.01 -1.52
N TYR A 366 -3.74 34.24 -0.72
CA TYR A 366 -4.09 33.38 0.42
C TYR A 366 -4.48 31.97 0.00
N HIS A 367 -5.14 31.78 -1.15
CA HIS A 367 -5.66 30.48 -1.59
C HIS A 367 -4.78 29.77 -2.64
N THR A 368 -3.70 30.42 -3.12
CA THR A 368 -2.82 29.83 -4.14
C THR A 368 -1.37 29.66 -3.66
N GLN A 369 -0.89 30.52 -2.77
CA GLN A 369 0.50 30.49 -2.30
C GLN A 369 0.64 29.76 -0.96
N LEU A 370 1.66 28.92 -0.86
CA LEU A 370 1.98 28.20 0.39
C LEU A 370 2.46 29.17 1.48
N TYR A 371 3.32 30.12 1.08
CA TYR A 371 3.87 31.18 1.94
C TYR A 371 3.49 32.55 1.36
N PHE A 372 3.08 33.46 2.20
CA PHE A 372 2.71 34.83 1.84
C PHE A 372 2.97 35.79 2.98
#